data_0523f0eb916d53360c6103d5e26e6af8
#
_entry.id   0523f0eb916d53360c6103d5e26e6af8
#
_cell.length_a   1.000
_cell.length_b   1.000
_cell.length_c   1.000
_cell.angle_alpha   90.00
_cell.angle_beta   90.00
_cell.angle_gamma   90.00
#
_symmetry.space_group_name_H-M   'P 1'
#
loop_
_entity.id
_entity.type
_entity.pdbx_description
1 polymer ?
#
loop_
_entity_poly.entity_id
_entity_poly.type
_entity_poly.pdbx_seq_one_letter_code
_entity_poly.pdbx_strand_id
1 'polypeptide(L)'
;TRIMTNLLSGDFTVDDYRLFDFLRDLKKTEDVEIEPSSCAAFIGPCRLTVYEGTRKYLKDQGLDAGKLANATQIAWATGGRLVPEEIRKEYLNTYLKK
;
A
#
# COMPACT_ATOMS: atom_id res chain seq x y z
N THR A 1 -6.47 -9.14 16.94
CA THR A 1 -7.26 -8.19 16.23
C THR A 1 -8.41 -7.61 17.03
N ARG A 2 -8.75 -8.23 18.17
CA ARG A 2 -9.73 -7.67 19.10
C ARG A 2 -9.30 -6.30 19.62
N ILE A 3 -8.00 -6.15 19.92
CA ILE A 3 -7.43 -4.87 20.36
C ILE A 3 -7.51 -3.82 19.26
N MET A 4 -7.30 -4.24 18.01
CA MET A 4 -7.27 -3.32 16.87
C MET A 4 -8.66 -2.86 16.42
N THR A 5 -9.72 -3.58 16.78
CA THR A 5 -11.09 -3.28 16.33
C THR A 5 -11.50 -1.84 16.60
N ASN A 6 -11.11 -1.28 17.73
CA ASN A 6 -11.44 0.10 18.11
C ASN A 6 -10.47 1.14 17.54
N LEU A 7 -9.36 0.70 16.96
CA LEU A 7 -8.30 1.59 16.47
C LEU A 7 -8.25 1.68 14.94
N LEU A 8 -8.73 0.64 14.25
CA LEU A 8 -8.70 0.60 12.80
C LEU A 8 -9.92 1.27 12.20
N SER A 9 -9.69 2.18 11.28
CA SER A 9 -10.76 2.79 10.48
C SER A 9 -11.22 1.87 9.36
N GLY A 10 -10.35 0.98 8.91
CA GLY A 10 -10.68 0.02 7.87
C GLY A 10 -9.51 -0.86 7.51
N ASP A 11 -9.76 -1.85 6.68
CA ASP A 11 -8.73 -2.74 6.15
C ASP A 11 -9.04 -3.05 4.68
N PHE A 12 -8.09 -3.67 4.00
CA PHE A 12 -8.26 -4.03 2.59
C PHE A 12 -7.37 -5.23 2.26
N THR A 13 -7.68 -5.86 1.14
CA THR A 13 -6.86 -6.94 0.59
C THR A 13 -6.23 -6.48 -0.73
N VAL A 14 -5.12 -7.11 -1.10
CA VAL A 14 -4.40 -6.79 -2.32
C VAL A 14 -3.91 -8.07 -2.98
N ASP A 15 -4.01 -8.13 -4.32
CA ASP A 15 -3.52 -9.26 -5.08
C ASP A 15 -1.99 -9.27 -5.15
N ASP A 16 -1.38 -10.45 -5.11
CA ASP A 16 0.08 -10.58 -5.06
C ASP A 16 0.78 -9.92 -6.26
N TYR A 17 0.19 -9.97 -7.46
CA TYR A 17 0.81 -9.34 -8.62
C TYR A 17 1.02 -7.85 -8.43
N ARG A 18 0.14 -7.18 -7.69
CA ARG A 18 0.27 -5.74 -7.41
C ARG A 18 1.43 -5.44 -6.47
N LEU A 19 1.75 -6.35 -5.56
CA LEU A 19 2.88 -6.18 -4.65
C LEU A 19 4.19 -6.02 -5.44
N PHE A 20 4.39 -6.87 -6.44
CA PHE A 20 5.58 -6.82 -7.28
C PHE A 20 5.57 -5.62 -8.23
N ASP A 21 4.40 -5.21 -8.72
CA ASP A 21 4.28 -4.02 -9.55
C ASP A 21 4.69 -2.77 -8.75
N PHE A 22 4.18 -2.62 -7.54
CA PHE A 22 4.56 -1.51 -6.67
C PHE A 22 6.03 -1.54 -6.28
N LEU A 23 6.57 -2.74 -6.06
CA LEU A 23 7.99 -2.90 -5.73
C LEU A 23 8.87 -2.36 -6.87
N ARG A 24 8.57 -2.71 -8.11
CA ARG A 24 9.29 -2.20 -9.27
C ARG A 24 9.14 -0.69 -9.43
N ASP A 25 7.93 -0.20 -9.26
CA ASP A 25 7.67 1.24 -9.37
C ASP A 25 8.43 2.03 -8.31
N LEU A 26 8.46 1.53 -7.08
CA LEU A 26 9.18 2.17 -5.99
C LEU A 26 10.68 2.22 -6.26
N LYS A 27 11.26 1.12 -6.75
CA LYS A 27 12.67 1.06 -7.12
C LYS A 27 12.98 2.04 -8.24
N LYS A 28 12.13 2.08 -9.26
CA LYS A 28 12.31 2.93 -10.45
C LYS A 28 12.17 4.41 -10.12
N THR A 29 11.22 4.79 -9.26
CA THR A 29 10.91 6.19 -9.00
C THR A 29 11.68 6.78 -7.82
N GLU A 30 11.89 6.00 -6.76
CA GLU A 30 12.50 6.48 -5.52
C GLU A 30 13.80 5.77 -5.16
N ASP A 31 14.19 4.77 -5.94
CA ASP A 31 15.37 3.93 -5.67
C ASP A 31 15.35 3.31 -4.26
N VAL A 32 14.17 2.91 -3.81
CA VAL A 32 13.96 2.28 -2.52
C VAL A 32 13.56 0.82 -2.72
N GLU A 33 14.17 -0.08 -1.98
CA GLU A 33 13.88 -1.51 -2.02
C GLU A 33 13.33 -1.96 -0.67
N ILE A 34 12.12 -2.54 -0.69
CA ILE A 34 11.46 -3.10 0.49
C ILE A 34 10.96 -4.51 0.16
N GLU A 35 10.46 -5.22 1.15
CA GLU A 35 9.86 -6.53 0.90
C GLU A 35 8.56 -6.37 0.11
N PRO A 36 8.23 -7.34 -0.78
CA PRO A 36 6.98 -7.28 -1.55
C PRO A 36 5.74 -7.11 -0.67
N SER A 37 5.67 -7.81 0.46
CA SER A 37 4.53 -7.70 1.37
C SER A 37 4.34 -6.29 1.94
N SER A 38 5.42 -5.52 2.11
CA SER A 38 5.33 -4.14 2.57
C SER A 38 4.71 -3.22 1.53
N CYS A 39 4.77 -3.59 0.25
CA CYS A 39 4.18 -2.82 -0.84
C CYS A 39 2.65 -2.78 -0.78
N ALA A 40 2.03 -3.67 -0.01
CA ALA A 40 0.58 -3.67 0.18
C ALA A 40 0.07 -2.31 0.70
N ALA A 41 0.88 -1.60 1.47
CA ALA A 41 0.51 -0.30 2.02
C ALA A 41 0.19 0.74 0.94
N PHE A 42 0.78 0.63 -0.24
CA PHE A 42 0.59 1.62 -1.31
C PHE A 42 -0.78 1.56 -1.97
N ILE A 43 -1.45 0.40 -1.94
CA ILE A 43 -2.77 0.28 -2.56
C ILE A 43 -3.85 1.00 -1.76
N GLY A 44 -3.67 1.13 -0.44
CA GLY A 44 -4.62 1.81 0.43
C GLY A 44 -4.98 3.21 -0.05
N PRO A 45 -4.00 4.14 -0.14
CA PRO A 45 -4.26 5.47 -0.64
C PRO A 45 -4.90 5.50 -2.03
N CYS A 46 -4.50 4.59 -2.91
CA CYS A 46 -5.07 4.51 -4.26
C CYS A 46 -6.56 4.13 -4.25
N ARG A 47 -7.01 3.42 -3.23
CA ARG A 47 -8.39 2.93 -3.14
C ARG A 47 -9.34 3.85 -2.37
N LEU A 48 -8.82 4.84 -1.66
CA LEU A 48 -9.65 5.67 -0.78
C LEU A 48 -10.84 6.32 -1.48
N THR A 49 -10.68 6.74 -2.72
CA THR A 49 -11.73 7.44 -3.47
C THR A 49 -12.40 6.58 -4.53
N VAL A 50 -11.97 5.33 -4.69
CA VAL A 50 -12.44 4.43 -5.75
C VAL A 50 -13.57 3.53 -5.26
N TYR A 51 -13.43 2.93 -4.09
CA TYR A 51 -14.42 2.01 -3.57
C TYR A 51 -15.56 2.75 -2.88
N GLU A 52 -16.77 2.31 -3.15
CA GLU A 52 -17.99 2.91 -2.60
C GLU A 52 -18.01 2.88 -1.07
N GLY A 53 -17.64 1.75 -0.48
CA GLY A 53 -17.57 1.62 0.99
C GLY A 53 -16.63 2.60 1.62
N THR A 54 -15.47 2.82 1.00
CA THR A 54 -14.49 3.79 1.49
C THR A 54 -15.03 5.22 1.35
N ARG A 55 -15.64 5.53 0.21
CA ARG A 55 -16.23 6.86 -0.03
C ARG A 55 -17.32 7.16 1.00
N LYS A 56 -18.15 6.15 1.30
CA LYS A 56 -19.18 6.30 2.34
C LYS A 56 -18.58 6.61 3.70
N TYR A 57 -17.52 5.88 4.07
CA TYR A 57 -16.80 6.11 5.32
C TYR A 57 -16.26 7.55 5.38
N LEU A 58 -15.60 7.99 4.31
CA LEU A 58 -15.02 9.34 4.24
C LEU A 58 -16.12 10.41 4.41
N LYS A 59 -17.25 10.22 3.75
CA LYS A 59 -18.38 11.13 3.85
C LYS A 59 -18.92 11.17 5.28
N ASP A 60 -19.11 10.01 5.89
CA ASP A 60 -19.63 9.89 7.25
C ASP A 60 -18.69 10.58 8.27
N GLN A 61 -17.38 10.60 7.98
CA GLN A 61 -16.37 11.23 8.82
C GLN A 61 -16.14 12.72 8.47
N GLY A 62 -16.88 13.26 7.53
CA GLY A 62 -16.71 14.66 7.10
C GLY A 62 -15.43 14.92 6.33
N LEU A 63 -14.84 13.89 5.72
CA LEU A 63 -13.59 14.01 4.97
C LEU A 63 -13.89 14.18 3.47
N ASP A 64 -14.06 15.41 3.06
CA ASP A 64 -14.32 15.74 1.65
C ASP A 64 -13.04 15.76 0.80
N ALA A 65 -13.20 16.00 -0.50
CA ALA A 65 -12.09 16.03 -1.44
C ALA A 65 -11.03 17.10 -1.07
N GLY A 66 -11.46 18.23 -0.56
CA GLY A 66 -10.53 19.27 -0.13
C GLY A 66 -9.67 18.86 1.05
N LYS A 67 -10.28 18.19 2.03
CA LYS A 67 -9.55 17.67 3.19
C LYS A 67 -8.59 16.56 2.79
N LEU A 68 -9.00 15.68 1.86
CA LEU A 68 -8.13 14.63 1.35
C LEU A 68 -6.95 15.18 0.56
N ALA A 69 -7.15 16.26 -0.20
CA ALA A 69 -6.07 16.90 -0.95
C ALA A 69 -4.97 17.45 -0.03
N ASN A 70 -5.35 17.84 1.18
CA ASN A 70 -4.40 18.35 2.18
C ASN A 70 -3.93 17.29 3.17
N ALA A 71 -4.39 16.05 3.04
CA ALA A 71 -4.02 14.96 3.93
C ALA A 71 -2.64 14.41 3.58
N THR A 72 -1.94 13.92 4.61
CA THR A 72 -0.68 13.20 4.42
C THR A 72 -0.95 11.71 4.41
N GLN A 73 -0.46 11.02 3.38
CA GLN A 73 -0.56 9.58 3.26
C GLN A 73 0.74 8.96 3.74
N ILE A 74 0.65 8.05 4.70
CA ILE A 74 1.83 7.37 5.25
C ILE A 74 1.76 5.89 4.91
N ALA A 75 2.77 5.39 4.19
CA ALA A 75 2.94 3.97 3.94
C ALA A 75 4.15 3.48 4.73
N TRP A 76 3.93 2.56 5.65
CA TRP A 76 4.99 2.04 6.51
C TRP A 76 5.78 0.98 5.75
N ALA A 77 7.03 1.29 5.40
CA ALA A 77 7.92 0.37 4.71
C ALA A 77 8.73 -0.45 5.70
N THR A 78 8.77 -1.76 5.51
CA THR A 78 9.55 -2.67 6.34
C THR A 78 10.37 -3.62 5.47
N GLY A 79 11.45 -4.19 6.04
CA GLY A 79 12.27 -5.17 5.38
C GLY A 79 13.14 -4.59 4.26
N GLY A 80 13.53 -5.45 3.33
CA GLY A 80 14.29 -5.08 2.14
C GLY A 80 15.79 -4.99 2.35
N ARG A 81 16.26 -4.16 3.26
CA ARG A 81 17.70 -3.93 3.46
C ARG A 81 18.45 -5.19 3.91
N LEU A 82 17.80 -6.02 4.74
CA LEU A 82 18.41 -7.24 5.25
C LEU A 82 18.23 -8.43 4.30
N VAL A 83 17.46 -8.26 3.23
CA VAL A 83 17.27 -9.30 2.22
C VAL A 83 18.50 -9.34 1.31
N PRO A 84 19.09 -10.53 1.04
CA PRO A 84 20.23 -10.64 0.14
C PRO A 84 19.94 -10.03 -1.23
N GLU A 85 20.98 -9.42 -1.82
CA GLU A 85 20.84 -8.72 -3.11
C GLU A 85 20.27 -9.63 -4.21
N GLU A 86 20.70 -10.89 -4.24
CA GLU A 86 20.20 -11.87 -5.21
C GLU A 86 18.70 -12.05 -5.14
N ILE A 87 18.15 -12.12 -3.93
CA ILE A 87 16.72 -12.27 -3.71
C ILE A 87 15.99 -10.98 -4.07
N ARG A 88 16.57 -9.82 -3.77
CA ARG A 88 15.99 -8.53 -4.17
C ARG A 88 15.89 -8.40 -5.68
N LYS A 89 16.92 -8.85 -6.42
CA LYS A 89 16.88 -8.88 -7.88
C LYS A 89 15.80 -9.83 -8.39
N GLU A 90 15.64 -10.98 -7.75
CA GLU A 90 14.59 -11.92 -8.08
C GLU A 90 13.21 -11.30 -7.92
N TYR A 91 12.96 -10.56 -6.84
CA TYR A 91 11.71 -9.85 -6.64
C TYR A 91 11.42 -8.85 -7.76
N LEU A 92 12.41 -8.09 -8.18
CA LEU A 92 12.26 -7.10 -9.25
C LEU A 92 11.92 -7.75 -10.60
N ASN A 93 12.32 -9.01 -10.79
CA ASN A 93 12.09 -9.75 -12.02
C ASN A 93 10.87 -10.69 -11.93
N THR A 94 10.13 -10.65 -10.82
CA THR A 94 8.95 -11.48 -10.64
C THR A 94 7.72 -10.79 -11.23
N TYR A 95 7.05 -11.46 -12.17
CA TYR A 95 5.83 -10.99 -12.83
C TYR A 95 4.74 -12.03 -12.64
N LEU A 96 3.79 -11.72 -11.78
CA LEU A 96 2.65 -12.59 -11.52
C LEU A 96 1.46 -12.17 -12.39
N LYS A 97 0.69 -13.15 -12.83
CA LYS A 97 -0.52 -12.88 -13.61
C LYS A 97 -1.65 -12.44 -12.71
N LYS A 98 -2.48 -11.58 -13.25
CA LYS A 98 -3.73 -11.16 -12.61
C LYS A 98 -4.63 -12.35 -12.26
#